data_bcc5eab64df34bdf921ddea78d68015a
#
_entry.id   bcc5eab64df34bdf921ddea78d68015a
#
_cell.length_a   1.000
_cell.length_b   1.000
_cell.length_c   1.000
_cell.angle_alpha   90.00
_cell.angle_beta   90.00
_cell.angle_gamma   90.00
#
_symmetry.space_group_name_H-M   'P 1'
#
loop_
_entity.id
_entity.type
_entity.pdbx_description
1 polymer ?
#
loop_
_entity_poly.entity_id
_entity_poly.type
_entity_poly.pdbx_seq_one_letter_code
_entity_poly.pdbx_strand_id
1 'polypeptide(L)'
;MKYRVIGKTGLEASVLGLGCMRFPVEGEDASKIKKDEAIEMIRYALDHGINYIDTAYPYHGGESETLVGEALKDGYREKAILITKSPGWLIKTKEDFHKYLDEQLKKLQTDHLDIYLLHALNVNTWATYKEIDVFSAIEEAKAQGKIKHIGFSFHDEYKVFEEIINAYDWDLCMLQLNYMDMEEQAGLKGLKLAEEKGIPVIVMEPLKGGMLANPSQEVSELWETYPEKRSAVEWALRYVSNFENVKVVLSGMSSLDQIKNSISIADQLTVGNLDDAGLELVEKVKEAYKARVQVPCTDCKYCVPCPQGVQIPRAFTFYNRAHIFNQIEAIKGQYNAQVPAEAKAGQCIACGICEPKCPQKIQIIDSLKRVAVAFE
;
A
#
# COMPACT_ATOMS: atom_id res chain seq x y z
N MET A 1 6.82 -21.16 7.44
CA MET A 1 6.73 -20.14 6.35
C MET A 1 6.47 -20.85 5.02
N LYS A 2 5.51 -20.39 4.23
CA LYS A 2 5.27 -20.88 2.85
C LYS A 2 6.02 -20.01 1.87
N TYR A 3 6.42 -20.60 0.73
CA TYR A 3 7.13 -19.90 -0.35
C TYR A 3 6.40 -20.08 -1.67
N ARG A 4 6.53 -19.08 -2.55
CA ARG A 4 5.94 -19.09 -3.90
C ARG A 4 6.96 -18.58 -4.91
N VAL A 5 7.02 -19.22 -6.07
CA VAL A 5 7.90 -18.77 -7.16
C VAL A 5 7.29 -17.52 -7.82
N ILE A 6 8.10 -16.47 -7.95
CA ILE A 6 7.71 -15.24 -8.65
C ILE A 6 7.85 -15.45 -10.16
N GLY A 7 6.90 -16.14 -10.76
CA GLY A 7 6.79 -16.35 -12.20
C GLY A 7 8.12 -16.76 -12.87
N LYS A 8 8.43 -16.11 -13.99
CA LYS A 8 9.64 -16.39 -14.79
C LYS A 8 10.96 -15.98 -14.13
N THR A 9 10.94 -15.27 -13.00
CA THR A 9 12.18 -14.86 -12.30
C THR A 9 12.90 -16.04 -11.67
N GLY A 10 12.18 -17.12 -11.36
CA GLY A 10 12.70 -18.27 -10.61
C GLY A 10 12.98 -17.98 -9.12
N LEU A 11 12.74 -16.77 -8.64
CA LEU A 11 12.90 -16.41 -7.23
C LEU A 11 11.82 -17.08 -6.39
N GLU A 12 12.23 -17.84 -5.38
CA GLU A 12 11.34 -18.45 -4.41
C GLU A 12 11.17 -17.51 -3.20
N ALA A 13 10.10 -16.73 -3.20
CA ALA A 13 9.81 -15.73 -2.17
C ALA A 13 8.87 -16.28 -1.09
N SER A 14 9.12 -15.85 0.16
CA SER A 14 8.17 -16.06 1.24
C SER A 14 6.84 -15.39 0.91
N VAL A 15 5.71 -16.08 1.18
CA VAL A 15 4.37 -15.54 0.92
C VAL A 15 4.10 -14.25 1.71
N LEU A 16 4.75 -14.10 2.86
CA LEU A 16 4.76 -12.88 3.65
C LEU A 16 6.06 -12.10 3.37
N GLY A 17 5.95 -10.86 2.90
CA GLY A 17 7.06 -9.93 2.70
C GLY A 17 7.13 -8.86 3.79
N LEU A 18 8.31 -8.37 4.11
CA LEU A 18 8.53 -7.25 5.02
C LEU A 18 8.62 -5.94 4.24
N GLY A 19 7.62 -5.05 4.45
CA GLY A 19 7.64 -3.68 3.94
C GLY A 19 8.34 -2.73 4.92
N CYS A 20 9.36 -2.03 4.45
CA CYS A 20 10.23 -1.17 5.26
C CYS A 20 9.75 0.30 5.34
N MET A 21 8.45 0.54 5.22
CA MET A 21 7.85 1.88 5.26
C MET A 21 7.39 2.30 6.67
N ARG A 22 7.32 1.38 7.64
CA ARG A 22 6.66 1.62 8.93
C ARG A 22 7.49 1.18 10.12
N PHE A 23 8.81 1.32 10.04
CA PHE A 23 9.69 1.08 11.18
C PHE A 23 9.36 2.00 12.35
N PRO A 24 9.65 1.60 13.59
CA PRO A 24 9.49 2.44 14.76
C PRO A 24 10.37 3.70 14.65
N VAL A 25 9.82 4.85 15.05
CA VAL A 25 10.49 6.15 14.98
C VAL A 25 10.54 6.83 16.33
N GLU A 26 11.43 7.81 16.49
CA GLU A 26 11.49 8.66 17.67
C GLU A 26 10.48 9.79 17.53
N GLY A 27 9.50 9.81 18.42
CA GLY A 27 8.43 10.82 18.37
C GLY A 27 7.58 10.70 17.11
N GLU A 28 7.31 11.83 16.44
CA GLU A 28 6.48 11.91 15.21
C GLU A 28 7.30 12.09 13.94
N ASP A 29 8.62 12.18 14.03
CA ASP A 29 9.50 12.42 12.89
C ASP A 29 9.80 11.10 12.17
N ALA A 30 9.18 10.90 11.02
CA ALA A 30 9.32 9.69 10.23
C ALA A 30 10.77 9.40 9.78
N SER A 31 11.64 10.41 9.72
CA SER A 31 13.05 10.23 9.34
C SER A 31 13.92 9.68 10.50
N LYS A 32 13.46 9.80 11.73
CA LYS A 32 14.18 9.34 12.92
C LYS A 32 13.83 7.90 13.28
N ILE A 33 14.29 6.97 12.47
CA ILE A 33 14.06 5.54 12.72
C ILE A 33 14.82 5.13 14.00
N LYS A 34 14.16 4.36 14.86
CA LYS A 34 14.82 3.67 15.97
C LYS A 34 15.68 2.52 15.39
N LYS A 35 16.91 2.87 15.05
CA LYS A 35 17.80 2.06 14.21
C LYS A 35 17.99 0.65 14.73
N ASP A 36 18.34 0.48 16.01
CA ASP A 36 18.65 -0.83 16.58
C ASP A 36 17.43 -1.74 16.59
N GLU A 37 16.23 -1.18 16.96
CA GLU A 37 14.97 -1.90 16.92
C GLU A 37 14.62 -2.34 15.47
N ALA A 38 14.80 -1.45 14.49
CA ALA A 38 14.48 -1.75 13.11
C ALA A 38 15.44 -2.77 12.48
N ILE A 39 16.74 -2.73 12.81
CA ILE A 39 17.72 -3.73 12.39
C ILE A 39 17.37 -5.11 13.00
N GLU A 40 17.03 -5.16 14.29
CA GLU A 40 16.57 -6.38 14.94
C GLU A 40 15.33 -6.95 14.25
N MET A 41 14.36 -6.11 13.92
CA MET A 41 13.14 -6.51 13.20
C MET A 41 13.45 -7.14 11.84
N ILE A 42 14.31 -6.53 11.02
CA ILE A 42 14.70 -7.04 9.70
C ILE A 42 15.41 -8.38 9.84
N ARG A 43 16.43 -8.46 10.73
CA ARG A 43 17.20 -9.68 10.94
C ARG A 43 16.33 -10.80 11.53
N TYR A 44 15.47 -10.49 12.48
CA TYR A 44 14.51 -11.45 13.01
C TYR A 44 13.59 -12.01 11.90
N ALA A 45 13.06 -11.16 11.04
CA ALA A 45 12.21 -11.57 9.92
C ALA A 45 12.96 -12.55 8.98
N LEU A 46 14.20 -12.22 8.61
CA LEU A 46 15.06 -13.06 7.75
C LEU A 46 15.39 -14.40 8.41
N ASP A 47 15.74 -14.40 9.70
CA ASP A 47 16.07 -15.62 10.45
C ASP A 47 14.86 -16.55 10.66
N HIS A 48 13.64 -16.01 10.54
CA HIS A 48 12.39 -16.76 10.65
C HIS A 48 11.67 -16.99 9.31
N GLY A 49 12.41 -16.84 8.20
CA GLY A 49 11.98 -17.28 6.88
C GLY A 49 11.27 -16.25 6.01
N ILE A 50 11.10 -14.99 6.44
CA ILE A 50 10.74 -13.90 5.53
C ILE A 50 11.98 -13.55 4.74
N ASN A 51 11.95 -13.76 3.42
CA ASN A 51 13.09 -13.41 2.55
C ASN A 51 12.81 -12.27 1.57
N TYR A 52 11.59 -11.78 1.46
CA TYR A 52 11.21 -10.66 0.60
C TYR A 52 11.27 -9.35 1.40
N ILE A 53 12.25 -8.49 1.12
CA ILE A 53 12.52 -7.23 1.83
C ILE A 53 12.29 -6.07 0.87
N ASP A 54 11.24 -5.28 1.12
CA ASP A 54 10.78 -4.20 0.24
C ASP A 54 11.00 -2.84 0.88
N THR A 55 11.79 -1.99 0.21
CA THR A 55 12.01 -0.59 0.57
C THR A 55 11.72 0.35 -0.61
N ALA A 56 11.90 1.65 -0.43
CA ALA A 56 11.80 2.65 -1.49
C ALA A 56 12.54 3.93 -1.12
N TYR A 57 12.90 4.69 -2.14
CA TYR A 57 13.64 5.95 -2.03
C TYR A 57 13.05 6.96 -1.02
N PRO A 58 11.71 7.25 -0.97
CA PRO A 58 11.15 8.24 -0.07
C PRO A 58 10.85 7.72 1.34
N TYR A 59 10.98 6.42 1.60
CA TYR A 59 10.57 5.85 2.88
C TYR A 59 11.41 6.40 4.01
N HIS A 60 10.74 6.79 5.10
CA HIS A 60 11.38 7.42 6.27
C HIS A 60 12.23 8.65 5.91
N GLY A 61 11.71 9.52 5.04
CA GLY A 61 12.44 10.71 4.61
C GLY A 61 13.72 10.41 3.82
N GLY A 62 13.85 9.19 3.26
CA GLY A 62 15.02 8.73 2.51
C GLY A 62 16.00 7.87 3.30
N GLU A 63 15.73 7.63 4.60
CA GLU A 63 16.63 6.88 5.50
C GLU A 63 16.44 5.36 5.45
N SER A 64 15.29 4.88 4.94
CA SER A 64 14.97 3.45 4.95
C SER A 64 15.99 2.61 4.17
N GLU A 65 16.44 3.04 3.01
CA GLU A 65 17.42 2.30 2.20
C GLU A 65 18.76 2.17 2.92
N THR A 66 19.23 3.23 3.57
CA THR A 66 20.48 3.21 4.38
C THR A 66 20.36 2.22 5.54
N LEU A 67 19.23 2.23 6.24
CA LEU A 67 18.96 1.31 7.34
C LEU A 67 18.90 -0.15 6.87
N VAL A 68 18.20 -0.42 5.77
CA VAL A 68 18.14 -1.78 5.19
C VAL A 68 19.52 -2.26 4.79
N GLY A 69 20.35 -1.41 4.15
CA GLY A 69 21.72 -1.75 3.82
C GLY A 69 22.56 -2.13 5.04
N GLU A 70 22.39 -1.45 6.16
CA GLU A 70 23.06 -1.80 7.42
C GLU A 70 22.55 -3.11 8.02
N ALA A 71 21.23 -3.34 7.99
CA ALA A 71 20.65 -4.57 8.51
C ALA A 71 21.07 -5.81 7.71
N LEU A 72 21.35 -5.64 6.41
CA LEU A 72 21.75 -6.73 5.52
C LEU A 72 23.26 -7.06 5.54
N LYS A 73 24.06 -6.43 6.40
CA LYS A 73 25.44 -6.82 6.64
C LYS A 73 25.54 -8.22 7.28
N ASP A 74 26.76 -8.69 7.43
CA ASP A 74 27.08 -9.90 8.19
C ASP A 74 26.41 -11.18 7.63
N GLY A 75 26.30 -11.30 6.29
CA GLY A 75 25.71 -12.45 5.61
C GLY A 75 24.17 -12.44 5.54
N TYR A 76 23.51 -11.33 5.86
CA TYR A 76 22.07 -11.22 5.73
C TYR A 76 21.62 -10.86 4.30
N ARG A 77 22.50 -10.23 3.48
CA ARG A 77 22.16 -9.88 2.08
C ARG A 77 21.81 -11.12 1.27
N GLU A 78 22.52 -12.21 1.48
CA GLU A 78 22.34 -13.47 0.76
C GLU A 78 21.03 -14.19 1.14
N LYS A 79 20.44 -13.85 2.29
CA LYS A 79 19.14 -14.37 2.71
C LYS A 79 17.96 -13.60 2.12
N ALA A 80 18.20 -12.40 1.57
CA ALA A 80 17.17 -11.47 1.16
C ALA A 80 16.99 -11.42 -0.36
N ILE A 81 15.73 -11.50 -0.83
CA ILE A 81 15.31 -10.94 -2.11
C ILE A 81 15.08 -9.45 -1.84
N LEU A 82 16.02 -8.62 -2.32
CA LEU A 82 16.05 -7.19 -2.01
C LEU A 82 15.37 -6.37 -3.10
N ILE A 83 14.40 -5.56 -2.70
CA ILE A 83 13.59 -4.72 -3.57
C ILE A 83 13.70 -3.26 -3.16
N THR A 84 13.97 -2.38 -4.12
CA THR A 84 13.68 -0.95 -4.00
C THR A 84 13.05 -0.41 -5.28
N LYS A 85 12.74 0.88 -5.31
CA LYS A 85 11.87 1.45 -6.35
C LYS A 85 12.45 2.74 -6.92
N SER A 86 12.40 2.88 -8.23
CA SER A 86 12.81 4.07 -8.99
C SER A 86 11.90 5.28 -8.66
N PRO A 87 12.43 6.43 -8.20
CA PRO A 87 11.64 7.59 -7.81
C PRO A 87 11.20 8.41 -9.04
N GLY A 88 10.21 7.94 -9.79
CA GLY A 88 9.78 8.51 -11.09
C GLY A 88 9.50 10.01 -11.08
N TRP A 89 9.07 10.57 -9.95
CA TRP A 89 8.82 12.01 -9.79
C TRP A 89 10.10 12.88 -9.73
N LEU A 90 11.27 12.27 -9.57
CA LEU A 90 12.58 12.94 -9.59
C LEU A 90 13.31 12.75 -10.91
N ILE A 91 12.88 11.80 -11.74
CA ILE A 91 13.54 11.42 -12.98
C ILE A 91 13.02 12.29 -14.12
N LYS A 92 13.92 12.93 -14.85
CA LYS A 92 13.62 13.76 -16.02
C LYS A 92 14.38 13.31 -17.27
N THR A 93 15.46 12.57 -17.09
CA THR A 93 16.30 12.06 -18.17
C THR A 93 16.66 10.61 -17.91
N LYS A 94 17.18 9.93 -18.92
CA LYS A 94 17.69 8.57 -18.80
C LYS A 94 18.88 8.48 -17.83
N GLU A 95 19.72 9.51 -17.82
CA GLU A 95 20.85 9.63 -16.89
C GLU A 95 20.38 9.75 -15.44
N ASP A 96 19.25 10.43 -15.18
CA ASP A 96 18.66 10.50 -13.85
C ASP A 96 18.25 9.12 -13.36
N PHE A 97 17.69 8.25 -14.22
CA PHE A 97 17.34 6.87 -13.88
C PHE A 97 18.56 6.11 -13.34
N HIS A 98 19.68 6.15 -14.05
CA HIS A 98 20.92 5.49 -13.63
C HIS A 98 21.52 6.13 -12.38
N LYS A 99 21.50 7.47 -12.29
CA LYS A 99 21.97 8.21 -11.12
C LYS A 99 21.24 7.79 -9.84
N TYR A 100 19.90 7.76 -9.86
CA TYR A 100 19.14 7.35 -8.68
C TYR A 100 19.32 5.87 -8.35
N LEU A 101 19.42 4.99 -9.34
CA LEU A 101 19.75 3.59 -9.11
C LEU A 101 21.12 3.44 -8.43
N ASP A 102 22.16 4.16 -8.87
CA ASP A 102 23.49 4.12 -8.26
C ASP A 102 23.49 4.69 -6.84
N GLU A 103 22.72 5.74 -6.58
CA GLU A 103 22.53 6.28 -5.24
C GLU A 103 21.86 5.27 -4.31
N GLN A 104 20.82 4.58 -4.78
CA GLN A 104 20.11 3.55 -4.03
C GLN A 104 20.99 2.33 -3.73
N LEU A 105 21.77 1.85 -4.70
CA LEU A 105 22.73 0.77 -4.50
C LEU A 105 23.77 1.15 -3.43
N LYS A 106 24.25 2.40 -3.44
CA LYS A 106 25.17 2.91 -2.43
C LYS A 106 24.55 2.95 -1.04
N LYS A 107 23.29 3.43 -0.90
CA LYS A 107 22.56 3.45 0.38
C LYS A 107 22.35 2.02 0.90
N LEU A 108 21.94 1.12 0.03
CA LEU A 108 21.69 -0.29 0.33
C LEU A 108 22.98 -1.12 0.52
N GLN A 109 24.15 -0.54 0.25
CA GLN A 109 25.48 -1.15 0.39
C GLN A 109 25.60 -2.49 -0.36
N THR A 110 25.05 -2.55 -1.57
CA THR A 110 25.03 -3.72 -2.45
C THR A 110 25.39 -3.31 -3.87
N ASP A 111 25.88 -4.25 -4.68
CA ASP A 111 26.19 -4.05 -6.09
C ASP A 111 24.98 -4.32 -7.01
N HIS A 112 23.95 -4.98 -6.50
CA HIS A 112 22.74 -5.29 -7.27
C HIS A 112 21.47 -5.37 -6.44
N LEU A 113 20.34 -5.21 -7.14
CA LEU A 113 19.00 -5.48 -6.64
C LEU A 113 18.47 -6.77 -7.27
N ASP A 114 17.76 -7.58 -6.50
CA ASP A 114 17.07 -8.75 -7.05
C ASP A 114 15.87 -8.31 -7.87
N ILE A 115 15.12 -7.31 -7.38
CA ILE A 115 13.98 -6.73 -8.11
C ILE A 115 14.06 -5.20 -7.99
N TYR A 116 13.88 -4.51 -9.12
CA TYR A 116 13.71 -3.06 -9.15
C TYR A 116 12.32 -2.72 -9.66
N LEU A 117 11.60 -1.80 -9.00
CA LEU A 117 10.25 -1.41 -9.43
C LEU A 117 10.23 0.03 -9.93
N LEU A 118 9.49 0.31 -10.99
CA LEU A 118 9.07 1.67 -11.27
C LEU A 118 8.02 2.07 -10.23
N HIS A 119 8.29 3.13 -9.43
CA HIS A 119 7.53 3.43 -8.21
C HIS A 119 6.24 4.17 -8.49
N ALA A 120 5.13 3.66 -7.92
CA ALA A 120 3.83 4.32 -7.84
C ALA A 120 3.36 4.87 -9.20
N LEU A 121 3.40 4.01 -10.23
CA LEU A 121 3.01 4.42 -11.58
C LEU A 121 1.57 4.91 -11.61
N ASN A 122 1.41 6.03 -12.27
CA ASN A 122 0.17 6.69 -12.61
C ASN A 122 0.32 7.36 -13.98
N VAL A 123 -0.71 7.98 -14.50
CA VAL A 123 -0.69 8.62 -15.83
C VAL A 123 0.48 9.59 -16.01
N ASN A 124 0.84 10.37 -14.98
CA ASN A 124 1.89 11.38 -15.07
C ASN A 124 3.30 10.76 -15.04
N THR A 125 3.59 9.90 -14.04
CA THR A 125 4.89 9.23 -13.94
C THR A 125 5.12 8.30 -15.12
N TRP A 126 4.06 7.64 -15.62
CA TRP A 126 4.15 6.82 -16.81
C TRP A 126 4.49 7.62 -18.06
N ALA A 127 3.88 8.80 -18.26
CA ALA A 127 4.24 9.71 -19.36
C ALA A 127 5.72 10.08 -19.31
N THR A 128 6.24 10.47 -18.16
CA THR A 128 7.67 10.78 -17.95
C THR A 128 8.57 9.60 -18.34
N TYR A 129 8.25 8.40 -17.86
CA TYR A 129 9.05 7.21 -18.16
C TYR A 129 9.04 6.85 -19.66
N LYS A 130 7.95 7.08 -20.38
CA LYS A 130 7.89 6.91 -21.85
C LYS A 130 8.77 7.94 -22.56
N GLU A 131 8.76 9.21 -22.12
CA GLU A 131 9.55 10.29 -22.72
C GLU A 131 11.06 10.06 -22.64
N ILE A 132 11.54 9.45 -21.55
CA ILE A 132 12.96 9.18 -21.32
C ILE A 132 13.45 7.84 -21.89
N ASP A 133 12.59 7.10 -22.59
CA ASP A 133 12.90 5.74 -23.07
C ASP A 133 13.36 4.81 -21.92
N VAL A 134 12.53 4.71 -20.88
CA VAL A 134 12.85 3.93 -19.67
C VAL A 134 13.22 2.48 -19.96
N PHE A 135 12.67 1.88 -21.02
CA PHE A 135 12.96 0.49 -21.37
C PHE A 135 14.42 0.29 -21.76
N SER A 136 15.00 1.21 -22.53
CA SER A 136 16.43 1.19 -22.81
C SER A 136 17.27 1.34 -21.54
N ALA A 137 16.87 2.23 -20.60
CA ALA A 137 17.56 2.38 -19.32
C ALA A 137 17.51 1.09 -18.47
N ILE A 138 16.36 0.40 -18.46
CA ILE A 138 16.18 -0.88 -17.77
C ILE A 138 17.14 -1.95 -18.35
N GLU A 139 17.18 -2.09 -19.68
CA GLU A 139 18.06 -3.09 -20.32
C GLU A 139 19.53 -2.79 -20.08
N GLU A 140 19.93 -1.52 -20.07
CA GLU A 140 21.29 -1.12 -19.69
C GLU A 140 21.61 -1.47 -18.24
N ALA A 141 20.71 -1.23 -17.31
CA ALA A 141 20.89 -1.57 -15.89
C ALA A 141 20.97 -3.10 -15.67
N LYS A 142 20.16 -3.88 -16.39
CA LYS A 142 20.23 -5.35 -16.41
C LYS A 142 21.59 -5.83 -17.00
N ALA A 143 22.02 -5.28 -18.12
CA ALA A 143 23.29 -5.63 -18.74
C ALA A 143 24.50 -5.28 -17.87
N GLN A 144 24.41 -4.23 -17.03
CA GLN A 144 25.40 -3.87 -16.04
C GLN A 144 25.35 -4.74 -14.77
N GLY A 145 24.38 -5.64 -14.66
CA GLY A 145 24.18 -6.50 -13.49
C GLY A 145 23.64 -5.77 -12.24
N LYS A 146 23.23 -4.50 -12.38
CA LYS A 146 22.73 -3.68 -11.26
C LYS A 146 21.31 -4.07 -10.81
N ILE A 147 20.50 -4.58 -11.72
CA ILE A 147 19.18 -5.13 -11.43
C ILE A 147 19.01 -6.49 -12.13
N LYS A 148 18.40 -7.46 -11.44
CA LYS A 148 18.13 -8.78 -12.05
C LYS A 148 16.77 -8.81 -12.71
N HIS A 149 15.76 -8.30 -12.03
CA HIS A 149 14.37 -8.30 -12.48
C HIS A 149 13.75 -6.92 -12.37
N ILE A 150 12.76 -6.66 -13.22
CA ILE A 150 12.04 -5.38 -13.29
C ILE A 150 10.54 -5.58 -13.16
N GLY A 151 9.91 -4.69 -12.43
CA GLY A 151 8.46 -4.61 -12.31
C GLY A 151 8.02 -3.18 -12.08
N PHE A 152 6.78 -3.02 -11.67
CA PHE A 152 6.24 -1.71 -11.29
C PHE A 152 5.27 -1.82 -10.12
N SER A 153 5.17 -0.78 -9.29
CA SER A 153 4.07 -0.56 -8.37
C SER A 153 3.10 0.46 -8.94
N PHE A 154 1.81 0.29 -8.64
CA PHE A 154 0.75 1.00 -9.34
C PHE A 154 -0.24 1.68 -8.39
N HIS A 155 -0.61 2.95 -8.71
CA HIS A 155 -1.58 3.74 -7.97
C HIS A 155 -2.38 4.68 -8.90
N ASP A 156 -3.22 4.10 -9.77
CA ASP A 156 -4.10 4.85 -10.67
C ASP A 156 -5.32 4.02 -11.07
N GLU A 157 -6.13 4.48 -11.99
CA GLU A 157 -7.30 3.77 -12.50
C GLU A 157 -6.91 2.55 -13.38
N TYR A 158 -7.80 1.56 -13.45
CA TYR A 158 -7.59 0.32 -14.23
C TYR A 158 -7.13 0.55 -15.68
N LYS A 159 -7.65 1.58 -16.36
CA LYS A 159 -7.28 1.87 -17.76
C LYS A 159 -5.79 2.19 -17.92
N VAL A 160 -5.20 2.90 -16.95
CA VAL A 160 -3.77 3.22 -16.94
C VAL A 160 -2.96 1.95 -16.64
N PHE A 161 -3.46 1.10 -15.71
CA PHE A 161 -2.85 -0.21 -15.45
C PHE A 161 -2.79 -1.09 -16.70
N GLU A 162 -3.90 -1.16 -17.46
CA GLU A 162 -3.99 -1.93 -18.69
C GLU A 162 -2.99 -1.44 -19.75
N GLU A 163 -2.77 -0.13 -19.87
CA GLU A 163 -1.73 0.42 -20.74
C GLU A 163 -0.33 -0.03 -20.31
N ILE A 164 -0.02 0.13 -19.02
CA ILE A 164 1.32 -0.14 -18.48
C ILE A 164 1.67 -1.63 -18.56
N ILE A 165 0.76 -2.51 -18.16
CA ILE A 165 1.04 -3.96 -18.16
C ILE A 165 1.22 -4.54 -19.56
N ASN A 166 0.69 -3.86 -20.59
CA ASN A 166 0.85 -4.23 -21.99
C ASN A 166 2.11 -3.65 -22.64
N ALA A 167 2.78 -2.69 -21.99
CA ALA A 167 3.84 -1.93 -22.64
C ALA A 167 5.22 -2.62 -22.63
N TYR A 168 5.41 -3.60 -21.76
CA TYR A 168 6.71 -4.27 -21.61
C TYR A 168 6.54 -5.71 -21.10
N ASP A 169 7.57 -6.54 -21.24
CA ASP A 169 7.61 -7.90 -20.70
C ASP A 169 8.01 -7.89 -19.20
N TRP A 170 7.12 -7.38 -18.36
CA TRP A 170 7.34 -7.24 -16.93
C TRP A 170 7.57 -8.58 -16.24
N ASP A 171 8.49 -8.62 -15.28
CA ASP A 171 8.74 -9.80 -14.45
C ASP A 171 7.67 -9.95 -13.35
N LEU A 172 7.10 -8.83 -12.87
CA LEU A 172 6.04 -8.78 -11.85
C LEU A 172 5.38 -7.40 -11.81
N CYS A 173 4.24 -7.31 -11.12
CA CYS A 173 3.66 -6.02 -10.74
C CYS A 173 3.24 -6.03 -9.26
N MET A 174 3.19 -4.83 -8.65
CA MET A 174 2.77 -4.64 -7.27
C MET A 174 1.49 -3.81 -7.24
N LEU A 175 0.42 -4.38 -6.67
CA LEU A 175 -0.92 -3.80 -6.63
C LEU A 175 -1.40 -3.61 -5.19
N GLN A 176 -2.13 -2.52 -4.94
CA GLN A 176 -2.92 -2.39 -3.73
C GLN A 176 -4.11 -3.36 -3.83
N LEU A 177 -4.27 -4.23 -2.82
CA LEU A 177 -5.40 -5.13 -2.72
C LEU A 177 -5.69 -5.49 -1.27
N ASN A 178 -6.95 -5.38 -0.87
CA ASN A 178 -7.48 -5.87 0.40
C ASN A 178 -8.98 -6.14 0.22
N TYR A 179 -9.63 -6.81 1.15
CA TYR A 179 -11.04 -7.19 0.98
C TYR A 179 -12.01 -6.00 0.90
N MET A 180 -11.62 -4.79 1.32
CA MET A 180 -12.45 -3.59 1.19
C MET A 180 -12.32 -2.91 -0.19
N ASP A 181 -11.13 -2.95 -0.80
CA ASP A 181 -10.77 -2.18 -1.99
C ASP A 181 -10.64 -3.05 -3.24
N MET A 182 -11.55 -4.01 -3.42
CA MET A 182 -11.49 -4.97 -4.54
C MET A 182 -11.74 -4.35 -5.91
N GLU A 183 -12.39 -3.19 -5.96
CA GLU A 183 -12.73 -2.48 -7.19
C GLU A 183 -11.93 -1.17 -7.34
N GLU A 184 -11.09 -0.85 -6.36
CA GLU A 184 -10.26 0.35 -6.35
C GLU A 184 -9.00 0.16 -7.19
N GLN A 185 -8.55 1.23 -7.85
CA GLN A 185 -7.35 1.25 -8.70
C GLN A 185 -7.37 0.13 -9.76
N ALA A 186 -6.33 -0.73 -9.81
CA ALA A 186 -6.31 -1.91 -10.67
C ALA A 186 -7.30 -2.99 -10.19
N GLY A 187 -7.46 -3.16 -8.87
CA GLY A 187 -8.39 -4.05 -8.22
C GLY A 187 -8.34 -5.50 -8.72
N LEU A 188 -9.46 -6.22 -8.58
CA LEU A 188 -9.58 -7.60 -9.11
C LEU A 188 -9.43 -7.68 -10.62
N LYS A 189 -9.86 -6.65 -11.35
CA LYS A 189 -9.70 -6.62 -12.82
C LYS A 189 -8.22 -6.63 -13.20
N GLY A 190 -7.42 -5.83 -12.49
CA GLY A 190 -5.97 -5.80 -12.70
C GLY A 190 -5.29 -7.10 -12.30
N LEU A 191 -5.70 -7.70 -11.17
CA LEU A 191 -5.20 -9.02 -10.75
C LEU A 191 -5.46 -10.09 -11.82
N LYS A 192 -6.69 -10.14 -12.37
CA LYS A 192 -7.07 -11.07 -13.42
C LYS A 192 -6.29 -10.83 -14.72
N LEU A 193 -6.14 -9.58 -15.15
CA LEU A 193 -5.37 -9.25 -16.35
C LEU A 193 -3.89 -9.65 -16.19
N ALA A 194 -3.31 -9.43 -14.99
CA ALA A 194 -1.95 -9.87 -14.70
C ALA A 194 -1.82 -11.41 -14.77
N GLU A 195 -2.81 -12.15 -14.25
CA GLU A 195 -2.86 -13.62 -14.33
C GLU A 195 -2.94 -14.10 -15.79
N GLU A 196 -3.84 -13.54 -16.60
CA GLU A 196 -3.98 -13.86 -18.03
C GLU A 196 -2.67 -13.64 -18.81
N LYS A 197 -1.85 -12.69 -18.37
CA LYS A 197 -0.53 -12.41 -18.96
C LYS A 197 0.62 -13.20 -18.34
N GLY A 198 0.36 -14.01 -17.33
CA GLY A 198 1.41 -14.73 -16.60
C GLY A 198 2.33 -13.81 -15.77
N ILE A 199 1.91 -12.58 -15.48
CA ILE A 199 2.66 -11.62 -14.68
C ILE A 199 2.26 -11.78 -13.21
N PRO A 200 3.16 -12.24 -12.31
CA PRO A 200 2.86 -12.43 -10.90
C PRO A 200 2.60 -11.10 -10.18
N VAL A 201 1.73 -11.16 -9.18
CA VAL A 201 1.32 -10.00 -8.40
C VAL A 201 1.91 -10.08 -6.99
N ILE A 202 2.50 -8.97 -6.55
CA ILE A 202 2.84 -8.68 -5.16
C ILE A 202 1.75 -7.76 -4.63
N VAL A 203 1.16 -8.11 -3.49
CA VAL A 203 0.09 -7.28 -2.90
C VAL A 203 0.67 -6.34 -1.85
N MET A 204 0.44 -5.05 -2.02
CA MET A 204 0.66 -4.02 -1.00
C MET A 204 -0.66 -3.61 -0.34
N GLU A 205 -0.59 -3.03 0.84
CA GLU A 205 -1.73 -2.57 1.64
C GLU A 205 -2.80 -3.64 1.96
N PRO A 206 -2.43 -4.88 2.28
CA PRO A 206 -3.40 -5.93 2.61
C PRO A 206 -4.26 -5.58 3.83
N LEU A 207 -3.76 -4.72 4.70
CA LEU A 207 -4.42 -4.22 5.92
C LEU A 207 -4.94 -2.79 5.77
N LYS A 208 -5.00 -2.22 4.54
CA LYS A 208 -5.44 -0.84 4.27
C LYS A 208 -4.73 0.18 5.17
N GLY A 209 -3.39 0.11 5.19
CA GLY A 209 -2.57 0.98 6.04
C GLY A 209 -2.71 0.71 7.55
N GLY A 210 -3.18 -0.47 7.93
CA GLY A 210 -3.43 -0.88 9.33
C GLY A 210 -4.87 -0.67 9.81
N MET A 211 -5.76 -0.07 8.98
CA MET A 211 -7.15 0.20 9.36
C MET A 211 -7.96 -1.07 9.61
N LEU A 212 -7.62 -2.17 8.94
CA LEU A 212 -8.29 -3.46 9.07
C LEU A 212 -7.78 -4.29 10.26
N ALA A 213 -6.67 -3.88 10.90
CA ALA A 213 -6.06 -4.62 12.00
C ALA A 213 -6.82 -4.49 13.33
N ASN A 214 -7.51 -3.36 13.53
CA ASN A 214 -8.24 -3.05 14.76
C ASN A 214 -9.71 -2.72 14.42
N PRO A 215 -10.53 -3.72 14.15
CA PRO A 215 -11.94 -3.51 13.78
C PRO A 215 -12.78 -2.97 14.95
N SER A 216 -13.96 -2.44 14.64
CA SER A 216 -14.96 -2.12 15.66
C SER A 216 -15.46 -3.39 16.35
N GLN A 217 -16.10 -3.24 17.52
CA GLN A 217 -16.69 -4.36 18.25
C GLN A 217 -17.66 -5.16 17.36
N GLU A 218 -18.54 -4.49 16.65
CA GLU A 218 -19.51 -5.10 15.71
C GLU A 218 -18.82 -6.01 14.67
N VAL A 219 -17.74 -5.51 14.06
CA VAL A 219 -16.97 -6.29 13.08
C VAL A 219 -16.19 -7.42 13.75
N SER A 220 -15.68 -7.21 14.97
CA SER A 220 -15.03 -8.27 15.74
C SER A 220 -16.00 -9.42 16.06
N GLU A 221 -17.23 -9.08 16.48
CA GLU A 221 -18.29 -10.06 16.75
C GLU A 221 -18.67 -10.86 15.49
N LEU A 222 -18.68 -10.24 14.30
CA LEU A 222 -18.87 -10.96 13.05
C LEU A 222 -17.75 -11.96 12.79
N TRP A 223 -16.49 -11.56 12.94
CA TRP A 223 -15.36 -12.48 12.79
C TRP A 223 -15.42 -13.67 13.76
N GLU A 224 -15.93 -13.45 14.97
CA GLU A 224 -16.09 -14.50 15.99
C GLU A 224 -17.18 -15.52 15.67
N THR A 225 -18.05 -15.27 14.69
CA THR A 225 -19.05 -16.25 14.23
C THR A 225 -18.43 -17.43 13.48
N TYR A 226 -17.21 -17.27 12.95
CA TYR A 226 -16.53 -18.35 12.27
C TYR A 226 -16.03 -19.41 13.27
N PRO A 227 -16.12 -20.71 12.96
CA PRO A 227 -15.75 -21.77 13.89
C PRO A 227 -14.30 -21.69 14.39
N GLU A 228 -13.36 -21.38 13.48
CA GLU A 228 -11.97 -21.17 13.83
C GLU A 228 -11.72 -19.74 14.21
N LYS A 229 -11.13 -19.52 15.38
CA LYS A 229 -10.79 -18.17 15.83
C LYS A 229 -9.58 -17.63 15.05
N ARG A 230 -9.77 -16.50 14.39
CA ARG A 230 -8.75 -15.82 13.59
C ARG A 230 -8.74 -14.33 13.94
N SER A 231 -7.56 -13.74 14.02
CA SER A 231 -7.44 -12.30 14.17
C SER A 231 -7.90 -11.55 12.90
N ALA A 232 -8.28 -10.28 13.04
CA ALA A 232 -8.60 -9.44 11.88
C ALA A 232 -7.42 -9.32 10.88
N VAL A 233 -6.19 -9.32 11.41
CA VAL A 233 -4.96 -9.37 10.60
C VAL A 233 -4.88 -10.66 9.80
N GLU A 234 -5.15 -11.80 10.43
CA GLU A 234 -5.14 -13.10 9.76
C GLU A 234 -6.19 -13.18 8.66
N TRP A 235 -7.41 -12.72 8.90
CA TRP A 235 -8.47 -12.64 7.88
C TRP A 235 -8.03 -11.84 6.66
N ALA A 236 -7.44 -10.65 6.87
CA ALA A 236 -7.00 -9.79 5.79
C ALA A 236 -5.84 -10.39 4.98
N LEU A 237 -4.85 -10.99 5.64
CA LEU A 237 -3.72 -11.63 4.96
C LEU A 237 -4.15 -12.90 4.22
N ARG A 238 -5.02 -13.73 4.84
CA ARG A 238 -5.59 -14.92 4.18
C ARG A 238 -6.39 -14.55 2.95
N TYR A 239 -7.20 -13.48 3.02
CA TYR A 239 -8.02 -13.06 1.88
C TYR A 239 -7.18 -12.77 0.63
N VAL A 240 -6.13 -11.98 0.75
CA VAL A 240 -5.30 -11.64 -0.41
C VAL A 240 -4.38 -12.78 -0.84
N SER A 241 -3.92 -13.62 0.09
CA SER A 241 -3.10 -14.80 -0.24
C SER A 241 -3.89 -15.94 -0.86
N ASN A 242 -5.23 -15.87 -0.81
CA ASN A 242 -6.16 -16.84 -1.39
C ASN A 242 -6.07 -16.94 -2.93
N PHE A 243 -5.62 -15.86 -3.59
CA PHE A 243 -5.49 -15.79 -5.04
C PHE A 243 -4.19 -16.43 -5.52
N GLU A 244 -4.27 -17.31 -6.54
CA GLU A 244 -3.12 -18.04 -7.07
C GLU A 244 -2.04 -17.15 -7.64
N ASN A 245 -2.42 -16.06 -8.33
CA ASN A 245 -1.48 -15.14 -8.95
C ASN A 245 -0.82 -14.18 -7.95
N VAL A 246 -1.27 -14.10 -6.70
CA VAL A 246 -0.59 -13.37 -5.62
C VAL A 246 0.57 -14.21 -5.10
N LYS A 247 1.80 -13.73 -5.26
CA LYS A 247 3.01 -14.46 -4.85
C LYS A 247 3.55 -14.01 -3.51
N VAL A 248 3.45 -12.71 -3.21
CA VAL A 248 3.84 -12.14 -1.91
C VAL A 248 2.76 -11.19 -1.41
N VAL A 249 2.48 -11.28 -0.12
CA VAL A 249 1.64 -10.32 0.62
C VAL A 249 2.57 -9.46 1.46
N LEU A 250 2.72 -8.20 1.07
CA LEU A 250 3.64 -7.26 1.69
C LEU A 250 3.01 -6.60 2.91
N SER A 251 3.56 -6.82 4.10
CA SER A 251 3.09 -6.23 5.35
C SER A 251 4.10 -5.23 5.90
N GLY A 252 3.63 -4.01 6.21
CA GLY A 252 4.38 -3.00 6.94
C GLY A 252 4.17 -3.19 8.45
N MET A 253 5.10 -3.82 9.12
CA MET A 253 5.06 -4.09 10.56
C MET A 253 5.94 -3.08 11.29
N SER A 254 5.44 -2.51 12.40
CA SER A 254 6.09 -1.44 13.15
C SER A 254 6.63 -1.88 14.51
N SER A 255 6.55 -3.17 14.82
CA SER A 255 7.14 -3.76 16.03
C SER A 255 7.52 -5.22 15.80
N LEU A 256 8.43 -5.71 16.64
CA LEU A 256 8.86 -7.10 16.62
C LEU A 256 7.69 -8.05 16.91
N ASP A 257 6.75 -7.66 17.77
CA ASP A 257 5.58 -8.48 18.08
C ASP A 257 4.63 -8.62 16.90
N GLN A 258 4.46 -7.58 16.07
CA GLN A 258 3.71 -7.67 14.83
C GLN A 258 4.37 -8.64 13.83
N ILE A 259 5.70 -8.65 13.76
CA ILE A 259 6.44 -9.61 12.91
C ILE A 259 6.21 -11.03 13.43
N LYS A 260 6.38 -11.28 14.73
CA LYS A 260 6.15 -12.60 15.36
C LYS A 260 4.73 -13.11 15.09
N ASN A 261 3.74 -12.25 15.29
CA ASN A 261 2.33 -12.59 15.03
C ASN A 261 2.09 -12.91 13.55
N SER A 262 2.63 -12.12 12.63
CA SER A 262 2.47 -12.37 11.19
C SER A 262 3.18 -13.64 10.75
N ILE A 263 4.36 -13.95 11.29
CA ILE A 263 5.07 -15.20 11.03
C ILE A 263 4.27 -16.41 11.53
N SER A 264 3.61 -16.30 12.70
CA SER A 264 2.84 -17.41 13.28
C SER A 264 1.67 -17.87 12.40
N ILE A 265 1.15 -16.97 11.56
CA ILE A 265 0.05 -17.29 10.62
C ILE A 265 0.54 -17.55 9.19
N ALA A 266 1.83 -17.34 8.90
CA ALA A 266 2.36 -17.41 7.53
C ALA A 266 2.20 -18.80 6.88
N ASP A 267 2.19 -19.89 7.66
CA ASP A 267 1.96 -21.23 7.15
C ASP A 267 0.52 -21.47 6.67
N GLN A 268 -0.40 -20.60 7.07
CA GLN A 268 -1.81 -20.61 6.69
C GLN A 268 -2.09 -19.77 5.43
N LEU A 269 -1.11 -18.99 4.95
CA LEU A 269 -1.25 -18.12 3.77
C LEU A 269 -1.06 -18.93 2.48
N THR A 270 -2.01 -19.83 2.21
CA THR A 270 -1.99 -20.70 1.01
C THR A 270 -3.04 -20.25 0.00
N VAL A 271 -2.93 -20.70 -1.25
CA VAL A 271 -3.97 -20.52 -2.26
C VAL A 271 -5.20 -21.34 -1.83
N GLY A 272 -6.39 -20.79 -2.03
CA GLY A 272 -7.63 -21.47 -1.68
C GLY A 272 -7.82 -21.69 -0.16
N ASN A 273 -7.20 -20.85 0.68
CA ASN A 273 -7.21 -21.04 2.15
C ASN A 273 -8.50 -20.56 2.83
N LEU A 274 -9.41 -19.92 2.10
CA LEU A 274 -10.74 -19.53 2.56
C LEU A 274 -11.78 -20.39 1.81
N ASP A 275 -12.61 -21.07 2.57
CA ASP A 275 -13.79 -21.77 2.05
C ASP A 275 -14.94 -20.80 1.74
N ASP A 276 -16.02 -21.31 1.18
CA ASP A 276 -17.19 -20.49 0.82
C ASP A 276 -17.78 -19.77 2.02
N ALA A 277 -17.81 -20.41 3.20
CA ALA A 277 -18.30 -19.79 4.44
C ALA A 277 -17.40 -18.62 4.90
N GLY A 278 -16.09 -18.77 4.78
CA GLY A 278 -15.13 -17.72 5.07
C GLY A 278 -15.25 -16.54 4.10
N LEU A 279 -15.42 -16.82 2.82
CA LEU A 279 -15.64 -15.77 1.80
C LEU A 279 -16.98 -15.05 2.02
N GLU A 280 -18.06 -15.76 2.34
CA GLU A 280 -19.35 -15.16 2.69
C GLU A 280 -19.25 -14.27 3.93
N LEU A 281 -18.48 -14.70 4.95
CA LEU A 281 -18.26 -13.89 6.14
C LEU A 281 -17.48 -12.61 5.82
N VAL A 282 -16.48 -12.66 4.95
CA VAL A 282 -15.77 -11.46 4.47
C VAL A 282 -16.77 -10.47 3.84
N GLU A 283 -17.71 -10.93 3.01
CA GLU A 283 -18.72 -10.05 2.41
C GLU A 283 -19.65 -9.42 3.49
N LYS A 284 -20.07 -10.19 4.50
CA LYS A 284 -20.84 -9.64 5.64
C LYS A 284 -20.08 -8.57 6.40
N VAL A 285 -18.80 -8.77 6.61
CA VAL A 285 -17.92 -7.77 7.25
C VAL A 285 -17.75 -6.53 6.39
N LYS A 286 -17.59 -6.66 5.08
CA LYS A 286 -17.57 -5.51 4.15
C LYS A 286 -18.86 -4.68 4.25
N GLU A 287 -20.01 -5.33 4.29
CA GLU A 287 -21.30 -4.62 4.45
C GLU A 287 -21.41 -3.93 5.81
N ALA A 288 -20.94 -4.54 6.91
CA ALA A 288 -20.88 -3.90 8.22
C ALA A 288 -20.00 -2.65 8.21
N TYR A 289 -18.83 -2.68 7.54
CA TYR A 289 -18.00 -1.49 7.35
C TYR A 289 -18.73 -0.41 6.52
N LYS A 290 -19.37 -0.78 5.40
CA LYS A 290 -20.10 0.14 4.53
C LYS A 290 -21.27 0.81 5.26
N ALA A 291 -21.96 0.08 6.12
CA ALA A 291 -23.07 0.61 6.93
C ALA A 291 -22.62 1.75 7.87
N ARG A 292 -21.34 1.86 8.17
CA ARG A 292 -20.77 2.91 9.02
C ARG A 292 -20.43 4.22 8.29
N VAL A 293 -20.72 4.30 6.99
CA VAL A 293 -20.57 5.53 6.21
C VAL A 293 -21.47 6.61 6.77
N GLN A 294 -20.90 7.73 7.19
CA GLN A 294 -21.63 8.84 7.81
C GLN A 294 -22.22 9.82 6.80
N VAL A 295 -21.54 10.01 5.68
CA VAL A 295 -21.92 10.92 4.61
C VAL A 295 -21.80 10.18 3.27
N PRO A 296 -22.91 9.92 2.56
CA PRO A 296 -22.89 9.13 1.31
C PRO A 296 -22.35 9.96 0.12
N CYS A 297 -21.16 10.53 0.28
CA CYS A 297 -20.46 11.32 -0.73
C CYS A 297 -19.77 10.40 -1.75
N THR A 298 -20.05 10.62 -3.04
CA THR A 298 -19.46 9.87 -4.16
C THR A 298 -18.29 10.58 -4.82
N ASP A 299 -17.76 11.65 -4.23
CA ASP A 299 -16.66 12.49 -4.76
C ASP A 299 -16.90 13.02 -6.19
N CYS A 300 -18.13 13.22 -6.59
CA CYS A 300 -18.51 13.73 -7.92
C CYS A 300 -18.09 15.18 -8.19
N LYS A 301 -17.69 15.94 -7.18
CA LYS A 301 -17.14 17.30 -7.21
C LYS A 301 -18.09 18.39 -7.70
N TYR A 302 -19.40 18.14 -7.85
CA TYR A 302 -20.35 19.19 -8.25
C TYR A 302 -20.50 20.32 -7.22
N CYS A 303 -20.15 20.06 -5.95
CA CYS A 303 -20.14 21.05 -4.88
C CYS A 303 -18.90 21.96 -4.88
N VAL A 304 -17.92 21.74 -5.75
CA VAL A 304 -16.73 22.57 -5.86
C VAL A 304 -16.70 23.33 -7.19
N PRO A 305 -16.06 24.53 -7.25
CA PRO A 305 -15.39 25.19 -6.14
C PRO A 305 -16.36 25.73 -5.08
N CYS A 306 -16.00 25.58 -3.79
CA CYS A 306 -16.66 26.28 -2.70
C CYS A 306 -16.22 27.73 -2.67
N PRO A 307 -17.13 28.74 -2.49
CA PRO A 307 -16.73 30.16 -2.41
C PRO A 307 -15.73 30.47 -1.30
N GLN A 308 -15.75 29.67 -0.21
CA GLN A 308 -14.81 29.77 0.91
C GLN A 308 -13.60 28.82 0.78
N GLY A 309 -13.43 28.17 -0.35
CA GLY A 309 -12.31 27.25 -0.55
C GLY A 309 -12.39 25.91 0.18
N VAL A 310 -13.51 25.60 0.86
CA VAL A 310 -13.64 24.34 1.62
C VAL A 310 -13.51 23.15 0.69
N GLN A 311 -12.63 22.20 1.04
CA GLN A 311 -12.43 20.94 0.33
C GLN A 311 -13.51 19.91 0.74
N ILE A 312 -14.79 20.19 0.36
CA ILE A 312 -15.97 19.46 0.82
C ILE A 312 -15.86 17.94 0.66
N PRO A 313 -15.58 17.37 -0.55
CA PRO A 313 -15.50 15.93 -0.70
C PRO A 313 -14.35 15.31 0.14
N ARG A 314 -13.22 15.99 0.19
CA ARG A 314 -12.06 15.53 0.96
C ARG A 314 -12.33 15.48 2.46
N ALA A 315 -13.03 16.48 2.99
CA ALA A 315 -13.47 16.49 4.39
C ALA A 315 -14.37 15.29 4.70
N PHE A 316 -15.33 14.97 3.80
CA PHE A 316 -16.19 13.80 3.95
C PHE A 316 -15.45 12.47 3.82
N THR A 317 -14.45 12.39 2.97
CA THR A 317 -13.59 11.20 2.86
C THR A 317 -12.89 10.90 4.18
N PHE A 318 -12.26 11.90 4.81
CA PHE A 318 -11.62 11.73 6.12
C PHE A 318 -12.65 11.34 7.20
N TYR A 319 -13.79 12.02 7.24
CA TYR A 319 -14.85 11.76 8.21
C TYR A 319 -15.40 10.34 8.11
N ASN A 320 -15.71 9.90 6.90
CA ASN A 320 -16.16 8.53 6.66
C ASN A 320 -15.10 7.51 7.07
N ARG A 321 -13.84 7.70 6.66
CA ARG A 321 -12.75 6.79 7.05
C ARG A 321 -12.60 6.65 8.56
N ALA A 322 -12.69 7.76 9.29
CA ALA A 322 -12.63 7.76 10.74
C ALA A 322 -13.71 6.90 11.39
N HIS A 323 -14.94 6.99 10.89
CA HIS A 323 -16.08 6.24 11.42
C HIS A 323 -16.14 4.80 10.92
N ILE A 324 -15.89 4.57 9.62
CA ILE A 324 -15.84 3.23 9.03
C ILE A 324 -14.88 2.34 9.82
N PHE A 325 -13.66 2.82 10.05
CA PHE A 325 -12.58 2.04 10.66
C PHE A 325 -12.41 2.29 12.17
N ASN A 326 -13.29 3.05 12.79
CA ASN A 326 -13.24 3.40 14.22
C ASN A 326 -11.88 3.98 14.65
N GLN A 327 -11.32 4.90 13.83
CA GLN A 327 -9.99 5.49 14.04
C GLN A 327 -10.04 7.02 14.05
N ILE A 328 -10.89 7.59 14.90
CA ILE A 328 -11.16 9.04 14.92
C ILE A 328 -9.87 9.85 15.12
N GLU A 329 -9.08 9.56 16.16
CA GLU A 329 -7.89 10.35 16.50
C GLU A 329 -6.79 10.25 15.43
N ALA A 330 -6.51 9.05 14.91
CA ALA A 330 -5.51 8.86 13.87
C ALA A 330 -5.89 9.60 12.57
N ILE A 331 -7.16 9.53 12.18
CA ILE A 331 -7.65 10.20 10.97
C ILE A 331 -7.76 11.72 11.18
N LYS A 332 -8.12 12.18 12.39
CA LYS A 332 -8.07 13.59 12.78
C LYS A 332 -6.66 14.17 12.57
N GLY A 333 -5.62 13.46 13.01
CA GLY A 333 -4.23 13.86 12.77
C GLY A 333 -3.90 13.98 11.28
N GLN A 334 -4.33 13.00 10.46
CA GLN A 334 -4.13 13.05 9.01
C GLN A 334 -4.91 14.22 8.35
N TYR A 335 -6.15 14.44 8.75
CA TYR A 335 -6.97 15.56 8.25
C TYR A 335 -6.28 16.88 8.53
N ASN A 336 -5.82 17.10 9.77
CA ASN A 336 -5.17 18.34 10.17
C ASN A 336 -3.81 18.58 9.49
N ALA A 337 -3.08 17.53 9.14
CA ALA A 337 -1.81 17.62 8.42
C ALA A 337 -1.99 17.85 6.91
N GLN A 338 -3.07 17.32 6.31
CA GLN A 338 -3.23 17.29 4.86
C GLN A 338 -4.25 18.28 4.30
N VAL A 339 -5.15 18.82 5.13
CA VAL A 339 -6.13 19.83 4.70
C VAL A 339 -5.66 21.21 5.21
N PRO A 340 -5.35 22.17 4.32
CA PRO A 340 -4.97 23.52 4.71
C PRO A 340 -6.01 24.17 5.63
N ALA A 341 -5.58 24.98 6.59
CA ALA A 341 -6.46 25.57 7.59
C ALA A 341 -7.64 26.35 6.98
N GLU A 342 -7.36 27.08 5.88
CA GLU A 342 -8.34 27.86 5.13
C GLU A 342 -9.33 27.01 4.32
N ALA A 343 -9.04 25.70 4.13
CA ALA A 343 -9.86 24.78 3.35
C ALA A 343 -10.62 23.74 4.21
N LYS A 344 -10.51 23.86 5.54
CA LYS A 344 -11.13 22.94 6.50
C LYS A 344 -12.66 23.12 6.56
N ALA A 345 -13.34 22.13 7.15
CA ALA A 345 -14.79 22.07 7.27
C ALA A 345 -15.35 23.26 8.08
N GLY A 346 -14.66 23.70 9.13
CA GLY A 346 -15.06 24.83 9.97
C GLY A 346 -15.08 26.18 9.24
N GLN A 347 -14.46 26.30 8.06
CA GLN A 347 -14.53 27.50 7.22
C GLN A 347 -15.88 27.67 6.47
N CYS A 348 -16.81 26.71 6.65
CA CYS A 348 -18.10 26.76 6.00
C CYS A 348 -18.98 27.88 6.58
N ILE A 349 -19.34 28.87 5.75
CA ILE A 349 -20.25 30.00 6.10
C ILE A 349 -21.72 29.70 5.90
N ALA A 350 -22.09 28.44 5.63
CA ALA A 350 -23.47 28.01 5.42
C ALA A 350 -24.23 28.75 4.29
N CYS A 351 -23.52 29.13 3.21
CA CYS A 351 -24.13 29.88 2.08
C CYS A 351 -25.14 29.09 1.24
N GLY A 352 -25.21 27.77 1.38
CA GLY A 352 -26.18 26.90 0.70
C GLY A 352 -25.92 26.60 -0.78
N ILE A 353 -24.85 27.14 -1.41
CA ILE A 353 -24.59 27.00 -2.86
C ILE A 353 -24.30 25.56 -3.27
N CYS A 354 -23.72 24.74 -2.37
CA CYS A 354 -23.28 23.36 -2.65
C CYS A 354 -24.42 22.34 -2.61
N GLU A 355 -25.41 22.50 -1.74
CA GLU A 355 -26.46 21.49 -1.52
C GLU A 355 -27.37 21.25 -2.73
N PRO A 356 -27.88 22.30 -3.44
CA PRO A 356 -28.68 22.10 -4.64
C PRO A 356 -27.92 21.40 -5.78
N LYS A 357 -26.57 21.47 -5.77
CA LYS A 357 -25.72 20.85 -6.77
C LYS A 357 -25.42 19.38 -6.48
N CYS A 358 -25.72 18.91 -5.27
CA CYS A 358 -25.38 17.56 -4.86
C CYS A 358 -26.36 16.51 -5.42
N PRO A 359 -25.90 15.58 -6.30
CA PRO A 359 -26.78 14.54 -6.83
C PRO A 359 -27.28 13.58 -5.76
N GLN A 360 -26.52 13.43 -4.66
CA GLN A 360 -26.87 12.58 -3.52
C GLN A 360 -27.76 13.28 -2.49
N LYS A 361 -28.13 14.55 -2.74
CA LYS A 361 -28.96 15.37 -1.84
C LYS A 361 -28.45 15.41 -0.40
N ILE A 362 -27.11 15.40 -0.24
CA ILE A 362 -26.46 15.46 1.07
C ILE A 362 -26.73 16.83 1.70
N GLN A 363 -27.06 16.84 3.00
CA GLN A 363 -27.07 18.02 3.85
C GLN A 363 -25.61 18.43 4.14
N ILE A 364 -24.98 19.10 3.16
CA ILE A 364 -23.53 19.36 3.15
C ILE A 364 -23.14 20.25 4.32
N ILE A 365 -23.90 21.30 4.60
CA ILE A 365 -23.62 22.26 5.67
C ILE A 365 -23.61 21.55 7.02
N ASP A 366 -24.63 20.76 7.33
CA ASP A 366 -24.70 20.06 8.62
C ASP A 366 -23.67 18.93 8.71
N SER A 367 -23.36 18.29 7.59
CA SER A 367 -22.27 17.31 7.53
C SER A 367 -20.91 17.94 7.77
N LEU A 368 -20.62 19.13 7.22
CA LEU A 368 -19.38 19.87 7.48
C LEU A 368 -19.28 20.31 8.95
N LYS A 369 -20.37 20.73 9.58
CA LYS A 369 -20.39 21.02 11.03
C LYS A 369 -19.98 19.78 11.86
N ARG A 370 -20.49 18.59 11.52
CA ARG A 370 -20.10 17.35 12.19
C ARG A 370 -18.62 17.04 12.01
N VAL A 371 -18.08 17.25 10.79
CA VAL A 371 -16.64 17.10 10.52
C VAL A 371 -15.82 18.05 11.38
N ALA A 372 -16.21 19.33 11.43
CA ALA A 372 -15.49 20.35 12.22
C ALA A 372 -15.49 19.98 13.72
N VAL A 373 -16.64 19.57 14.27
CA VAL A 373 -16.72 19.12 15.68
C VAL A 373 -15.84 17.91 15.95
N ALA A 374 -15.72 16.97 15.00
CA ALA A 374 -14.92 15.75 15.19
C ALA A 374 -13.41 16.00 15.04
N PHE A 375 -12.99 16.94 14.19
CA PHE A 375 -11.60 17.03 13.75
C PHE A 375 -10.91 18.37 14.08
N GLU A 376 -11.67 19.40 14.36
CA GLU A 376 -11.18 20.76 14.60
C GLU A 376 -11.43 21.21 16.04
#